data_d7c0700d5ab3aebd04032b4385b39106
#
_entry.id   d7c0700d5ab3aebd04032b4385b39106
#
_cell.length_a   1.000
_cell.length_b   1.000
_cell.length_c   1.000
_cell.angle_alpha   90.00
_cell.angle_beta   90.00
_cell.angle_gamma   90.00
#
_symmetry.space_group_name_H-M   'P 1'
#
loop_
_entity.id
_entity.type
_entity.pdbx_description
1 polymer ?
#
loop_
_entity_poly.entity_id
_entity_poly.type
_entity_poly.pdbx_seq_one_letter_code
_entity_poly.pdbx_strand_id
1 'polypeptide(L)'
;MTDSERPGGHAFSIGELRIGVATCATQIEGGRRDTNWADWAALPGRHDDWLGINYHSRTAVSGLDDGTFPNSPVNDLGWEIHPQGPVDVARWLHDRYSGPIWITENGTADNSDSFRSRYLYDHLRAIAGSGLPIERYYHWCFVDNWEWAEGEVPRFGIVRLDHATRERTVKDSGRFLAAVIADRGVAEASYAAHVASQRYRIESEPSPRG
;
A
#
# COMPACT_ATOMS: atom_id res chain seq x y z
N MET A 1 12.17 -19.92 -22.41
CA MET A 1 13.09 -19.45 -21.36
C MET A 1 12.55 -18.09 -20.94
N THR A 2 11.82 -18.05 -19.85
CA THR A 2 11.24 -16.83 -19.29
C THR A 2 12.33 -16.08 -18.52
N ASP A 3 12.38 -14.76 -18.69
CA ASP A 3 13.44 -13.83 -18.22
C ASP A 3 13.50 -13.64 -16.68
N SER A 4 12.97 -14.60 -15.90
CA SER A 4 12.80 -14.49 -14.44
C SER A 4 13.96 -15.08 -13.61
N GLU A 5 15.06 -15.55 -14.21
CA GLU A 5 16.13 -16.27 -13.49
C GLU A 5 17.50 -15.63 -13.61
N ARG A 6 17.63 -14.31 -13.48
CA ARG A 6 18.94 -13.71 -13.19
C ARG A 6 19.05 -13.43 -11.69
N PRO A 7 19.92 -14.12 -10.94
CA PRO A 7 20.15 -13.80 -9.55
C PRO A 7 20.80 -12.41 -9.44
N GLY A 8 20.08 -11.46 -8.85
CA GLY A 8 20.60 -10.13 -8.51
C GLY A 8 19.95 -8.94 -9.22
N GLY A 9 19.02 -9.11 -10.15
CA GLY A 9 18.34 -7.99 -10.81
C GLY A 9 17.21 -7.39 -9.96
N HIS A 10 16.99 -6.08 -10.09
CA HIS A 10 15.89 -5.36 -9.45
C HIS A 10 14.64 -5.24 -10.35
N ALA A 11 14.79 -5.52 -11.65
CA ALA A 11 13.70 -5.50 -12.61
C ALA A 11 12.72 -6.66 -12.39
N PHE A 12 11.43 -6.38 -12.53
CA PHE A 12 10.39 -7.40 -12.54
C PHE A 12 9.16 -6.94 -13.33
N SER A 13 8.36 -7.89 -13.82
CA SER A 13 7.08 -7.63 -14.49
C SER A 13 5.92 -7.76 -13.50
N ILE A 14 4.90 -6.92 -13.66
CA ILE A 14 3.63 -7.04 -12.93
C ILE A 14 2.60 -7.92 -13.66
N GLY A 15 2.95 -8.51 -14.82
CA GLY A 15 2.05 -9.37 -15.57
C GLY A 15 0.70 -8.68 -15.89
N GLU A 16 -0.41 -9.33 -15.58
CA GLU A 16 -1.77 -8.84 -15.79
C GLU A 16 -2.31 -7.99 -14.61
N LEU A 17 -1.52 -7.79 -13.55
CA LEU A 17 -1.93 -6.98 -12.41
C LEU A 17 -2.34 -5.57 -12.87
N ARG A 18 -3.52 -5.12 -12.46
CA ARG A 18 -4.02 -3.78 -12.69
C ARG A 18 -3.71 -2.92 -11.49
N ILE A 19 -3.10 -1.76 -11.72
CA ILE A 19 -2.72 -0.83 -10.65
C ILE A 19 -3.58 0.41 -10.73
N GLY A 20 -4.04 0.88 -9.58
CA GLY A 20 -4.79 2.11 -9.38
C GLY A 20 -4.42 2.79 -8.07
N VAL A 21 -5.24 3.75 -7.69
CA VAL A 21 -5.15 4.43 -6.40
C VAL A 21 -6.48 4.36 -5.68
N ALA A 22 -6.43 4.23 -4.36
CA ALA A 22 -7.62 4.28 -3.51
C ALA A 22 -7.82 5.69 -2.98
N THR A 23 -9.09 6.04 -2.76
CA THR A 23 -9.51 7.28 -2.12
C THR A 23 -10.74 7.01 -1.27
N CYS A 24 -10.95 7.83 -0.25
CA CYS A 24 -12.17 7.80 0.55
C CYS A 24 -12.88 9.14 0.43
N ALA A 25 -14.12 9.13 -0.05
CA ALA A 25 -14.92 10.34 -0.25
C ALA A 25 -15.07 11.15 1.04
N THR A 26 -15.28 10.48 2.17
CA THR A 26 -15.39 11.12 3.48
C THR A 26 -14.14 11.92 3.85
N GLN A 27 -12.95 11.39 3.54
CA GLN A 27 -11.67 12.04 3.85
C GLN A 27 -11.32 13.16 2.86
N ILE A 28 -11.82 13.08 1.62
CA ILE A 28 -11.52 14.05 0.56
C ILE A 28 -12.55 15.16 0.51
N GLU A 29 -13.84 14.83 0.70
CA GLU A 29 -14.97 15.73 0.48
C GLU A 29 -15.51 16.34 1.76
N GLY A 30 -14.99 15.95 2.94
CA GLY A 30 -15.43 16.49 4.24
C GLY A 30 -16.75 15.92 4.74
N GLY A 31 -16.94 14.62 4.64
CA GLY A 31 -17.87 13.84 5.46
C GLY A 31 -19.36 13.96 5.17
N ARG A 32 -19.91 13.00 4.46
CA ARG A 32 -21.33 12.63 4.58
C ARG A 32 -21.45 11.49 5.60
N ARG A 33 -22.37 11.63 6.57
CA ARG A 33 -22.56 10.66 7.66
C ARG A 33 -23.51 9.52 7.30
N ASP A 34 -24.21 9.62 6.18
CA ASP A 34 -25.22 8.67 5.72
C ASP A 34 -24.70 7.92 4.51
N THR A 35 -24.11 6.79 4.74
CA THR A 35 -23.86 5.83 3.68
C THR A 35 -24.93 4.75 3.73
N ASN A 36 -25.66 4.58 2.66
CA ASN A 36 -26.61 3.48 2.44
C ASN A 36 -25.89 2.17 2.01
N TRP A 37 -24.58 2.10 2.22
CA TRP A 37 -23.78 0.93 1.89
C TRP A 37 -24.21 -0.32 2.68
N ALA A 38 -24.46 -0.16 3.98
CA ALA A 38 -24.93 -1.25 4.83
C ALA A 38 -26.31 -1.76 4.40
N ASP A 39 -27.21 -0.86 4.02
CA ASP A 39 -28.53 -1.20 3.53
C ASP A 39 -28.45 -1.94 2.19
N TRP A 40 -27.56 -1.51 1.30
CA TRP A 40 -27.33 -2.18 0.02
C TRP A 40 -26.73 -3.59 0.20
N ALA A 41 -25.76 -3.76 1.07
CA ALA A 41 -25.10 -5.04 1.33
C ALA A 41 -26.08 -6.06 1.98
N ALA A 42 -27.10 -5.61 2.66
CA ALA A 42 -28.13 -6.45 3.29
C ALA A 42 -29.19 -6.98 2.29
N LEU A 43 -29.17 -6.53 1.03
CA LEU A 43 -30.16 -6.98 0.04
C LEU A 43 -29.96 -8.45 -0.36
N PRO A 44 -31.03 -9.27 -0.45
CA PRO A 44 -30.93 -10.66 -0.88
C PRO A 44 -30.32 -10.81 -2.29
N GLY A 45 -29.47 -11.81 -2.48
CA GLY A 45 -28.84 -12.10 -3.77
C GLY A 45 -27.64 -11.21 -4.11
N ARG A 46 -27.14 -10.42 -3.16
CA ARG A 46 -25.83 -9.77 -3.25
C ARG A 46 -24.78 -10.76 -2.78
N HIS A 47 -23.88 -11.12 -3.68
CA HIS A 47 -22.74 -11.98 -3.41
C HIS A 47 -21.47 -11.22 -3.69
N ASP A 48 -20.43 -11.50 -2.91
CA ASP A 48 -19.11 -10.96 -3.16
C ASP A 48 -18.50 -11.68 -4.36
N ASP A 49 -18.38 -10.97 -5.48
CA ASP A 49 -17.74 -11.48 -6.69
C ASP A 49 -16.21 -11.47 -6.60
N TRP A 50 -15.66 -10.80 -5.57
CA TRP A 50 -14.23 -10.66 -5.31
C TRP A 50 -13.97 -10.32 -3.83
N LEU A 51 -12.78 -10.63 -3.34
CA LEU A 51 -12.33 -10.25 -1.99
C LEU A 51 -11.36 -9.07 -2.06
N GLY A 52 -11.65 -8.04 -1.26
CA GLY A 52 -10.78 -6.88 -1.06
C GLY A 52 -9.95 -6.98 0.21
N ILE A 53 -8.66 -6.65 0.11
CA ILE A 53 -7.73 -6.59 1.23
C ILE A 53 -7.26 -5.16 1.40
N ASN A 54 -7.52 -4.56 2.57
CA ASN A 54 -6.85 -3.34 3.01
C ASN A 54 -5.69 -3.76 3.91
N TYR A 55 -4.47 -3.40 3.52
CA TYR A 55 -3.27 -3.77 4.27
C TYR A 55 -2.30 -2.60 4.35
N HIS A 56 -2.01 -2.12 5.55
CA HIS A 56 -1.07 -1.01 5.78
C HIS A 56 0.13 -1.42 6.63
N SER A 57 -0.09 -2.28 7.62
CA SER A 57 0.96 -2.70 8.54
C SER A 57 0.68 -4.07 9.14
N ARG A 58 1.69 -4.60 9.82
CA ARG A 58 1.58 -5.74 10.72
C ARG A 58 1.79 -5.24 12.15
N THR A 59 1.07 -5.83 13.11
CA THR A 59 1.22 -5.51 14.53
C THR A 59 1.72 -6.75 15.27
N ALA A 60 2.75 -6.61 16.08
CA ALA A 60 3.17 -7.61 17.05
C ALA A 60 2.30 -7.48 18.30
N VAL A 61 1.79 -8.60 18.83
CA VAL A 61 0.95 -8.62 20.03
C VAL A 61 1.60 -9.48 21.10
N SER A 62 1.73 -8.95 22.31
CA SER A 62 2.22 -9.68 23.49
C SER A 62 1.30 -9.41 24.68
N GLY A 63 0.44 -10.36 25.00
CA GLY A 63 -0.59 -10.18 26.03
C GLY A 63 -1.63 -9.14 25.60
N LEU A 64 -1.71 -8.01 26.30
CA LEU A 64 -2.58 -6.88 25.97
C LEU A 64 -1.82 -5.73 25.27
N ASP A 65 -0.51 -5.86 25.12
CA ASP A 65 0.33 -4.84 24.50
C ASP A 65 0.47 -5.11 23.01
N ASP A 66 0.42 -4.06 22.22
CA ASP A 66 0.71 -4.08 20.78
C ASP A 66 1.95 -3.23 20.45
N GLY A 67 2.58 -3.52 19.32
CA GLY A 67 3.78 -2.81 18.89
C GLY A 67 4.32 -3.33 17.57
N THR A 68 5.61 -3.11 17.35
CA THR A 68 6.36 -3.61 16.22
C THR A 68 7.30 -4.76 16.62
N PHE A 69 7.65 -5.62 15.69
CA PHE A 69 8.72 -6.58 15.94
C PHE A 69 10.07 -5.84 16.08
N PRO A 70 10.97 -6.32 16.94
CA PRO A 70 12.29 -5.69 17.11
C PRO A 70 13.04 -5.58 15.78
N ASN A 71 13.69 -4.43 15.56
CA ASN A 71 14.46 -4.11 14.36
C ASN A 71 13.62 -4.12 13.06
N SER A 72 12.31 -3.93 13.15
CA SER A 72 11.44 -3.81 11.98
C SER A 72 11.58 -2.44 11.32
N PRO A 73 11.44 -2.38 9.98
CA PRO A 73 11.21 -1.12 9.29
C PRO A 73 9.88 -0.49 9.72
N VAL A 74 9.88 0.83 9.93
CA VAL A 74 8.67 1.56 10.33
C VAL A 74 8.46 2.81 9.49
N ASN A 75 7.19 3.22 9.38
CA ASN A 75 6.78 4.46 8.75
C ASN A 75 6.77 5.64 9.75
N ASP A 76 6.31 6.81 9.31
CA ASP A 76 6.29 8.01 10.14
C ASP A 76 5.26 7.99 11.29
N LEU A 77 4.34 7.03 11.26
CA LEU A 77 3.42 6.73 12.36
C LEU A 77 3.93 5.62 13.31
N GLY A 78 5.14 5.09 13.06
CA GLY A 78 5.68 3.96 13.81
C GLY A 78 5.03 2.62 13.44
N TRP A 79 4.28 2.54 12.33
CA TRP A 79 3.70 1.28 11.87
C TRP A 79 4.75 0.45 11.14
N GLU A 80 4.77 -0.84 11.41
CA GLU A 80 5.70 -1.74 10.76
C GLU A 80 5.45 -1.84 9.25
N ILE A 81 6.52 -1.75 8.47
CA ILE A 81 6.52 -1.99 7.04
C ILE A 81 6.88 -3.46 6.81
N HIS A 82 5.91 -4.26 6.33
CA HIS A 82 6.09 -5.68 6.08
C HIS A 82 5.55 -6.05 4.68
N PRO A 83 6.39 -6.00 3.65
CA PRO A 83 5.95 -6.16 2.25
C PRO A 83 5.33 -7.52 1.92
N GLN A 84 5.66 -8.57 2.67
CA GLN A 84 5.08 -9.90 2.49
C GLN A 84 3.65 -10.00 3.04
N GLY A 85 3.24 -9.12 3.94
CA GLY A 85 1.95 -9.18 4.64
C GLY A 85 0.71 -9.27 3.77
N PRO A 86 0.52 -8.43 2.74
CA PRO A 86 -0.64 -8.56 1.86
C PRO A 86 -0.67 -9.90 1.10
N VAL A 87 0.49 -10.48 0.81
CA VAL A 87 0.60 -11.81 0.18
C VAL A 87 0.21 -12.93 1.16
N ASP A 88 0.63 -12.81 2.43
CA ASP A 88 0.30 -13.78 3.47
C ASP A 88 -1.21 -13.81 3.74
N VAL A 89 -1.82 -12.62 3.84
CA VAL A 89 -3.29 -12.48 3.97
C VAL A 89 -4.00 -13.03 2.74
N ALA A 90 -3.52 -12.69 1.54
CA ALA A 90 -4.10 -13.18 0.29
C ALA A 90 -4.02 -14.71 0.19
N ARG A 91 -2.93 -15.32 0.61
CA ARG A 91 -2.76 -16.79 0.64
C ARG A 91 -3.73 -17.44 1.60
N TRP A 92 -3.83 -16.91 2.83
CA TRP A 92 -4.78 -17.40 3.82
C TRP A 92 -6.23 -17.32 3.34
N LEU A 93 -6.60 -16.27 2.60
CA LEU A 93 -7.91 -16.10 1.99
C LEU A 93 -8.11 -17.07 0.82
N HIS A 94 -7.11 -17.23 -0.04
CA HIS A 94 -7.18 -18.08 -1.23
C HIS A 94 -7.42 -19.54 -0.88
N ASP A 95 -6.92 -20.03 0.25
CA ASP A 95 -7.19 -21.38 0.76
C ASP A 95 -8.68 -21.62 1.09
N ARG A 96 -9.48 -20.55 1.22
CA ARG A 96 -10.90 -20.57 1.61
C ARG A 96 -11.85 -20.00 0.56
N TYR A 97 -11.31 -19.24 -0.38
CA TYR A 97 -12.04 -18.53 -1.39
C TYR A 97 -11.31 -18.62 -2.73
N SER A 98 -11.97 -19.21 -3.73
CA SER A 98 -11.38 -19.50 -5.05
C SER A 98 -11.50 -18.36 -6.06
N GLY A 99 -12.14 -17.25 -5.71
CA GLY A 99 -12.35 -16.11 -6.61
C GLY A 99 -11.16 -15.13 -6.65
N PRO A 100 -11.30 -14.05 -7.43
CA PRO A 100 -10.26 -13.03 -7.56
C PRO A 100 -10.04 -12.28 -6.25
N ILE A 101 -8.77 -11.92 -6.00
CA ILE A 101 -8.35 -11.14 -4.84
C ILE A 101 -7.88 -9.77 -5.33
N TRP A 102 -8.33 -8.71 -4.67
CA TRP A 102 -7.89 -7.35 -4.91
C TRP A 102 -7.24 -6.78 -3.65
N ILE A 103 -6.07 -6.18 -3.78
CA ILE A 103 -5.51 -5.33 -2.73
C ILE A 103 -6.16 -3.97 -2.91
N THR A 104 -7.20 -3.70 -2.12
CA THR A 104 -8.05 -2.51 -2.25
C THR A 104 -7.43 -1.28 -1.60
N GLU A 105 -6.57 -1.48 -0.61
CA GLU A 105 -5.70 -0.43 -0.07
C GLU A 105 -4.37 -1.01 0.37
N ASN A 106 -3.28 -0.33 -0.02
CA ASN A 106 -1.95 -0.55 0.51
C ASN A 106 -1.16 0.75 0.43
N GLY A 107 -0.67 1.24 1.56
CA GLY A 107 0.01 2.51 1.62
C GLY A 107 0.72 2.74 2.94
N THR A 108 1.52 3.79 3.00
CA THR A 108 2.34 4.13 4.15
C THR A 108 2.43 5.63 4.36
N ALA A 109 2.49 6.06 5.63
CA ALA A 109 2.83 7.43 5.99
C ALA A 109 4.32 7.68 5.75
N ASP A 110 4.63 8.58 4.82
CA ASP A 110 5.98 9.08 4.53
C ASP A 110 5.87 10.57 4.21
N ASN A 111 6.10 11.40 5.22
CA ASN A 111 5.85 12.83 5.16
C ASN A 111 6.79 13.56 4.19
N SER A 112 7.97 12.98 3.96
CA SER A 112 9.02 13.53 3.10
C SER A 112 9.14 12.86 1.74
N ASP A 113 8.38 11.79 1.49
CA ASP A 113 8.48 10.93 0.29
C ASP A 113 9.87 10.29 0.12
N SER A 114 10.53 10.00 1.24
CA SER A 114 11.93 9.53 1.26
C SER A 114 12.08 8.02 1.10
N PHE A 115 11.00 7.25 1.31
CA PHE A 115 11.02 5.80 1.20
C PHE A 115 9.76 5.19 0.53
N ARG A 116 8.79 6.01 0.10
CA ARG A 116 7.54 5.51 -0.49
C ARG A 116 7.74 4.77 -1.81
N SER A 117 8.68 5.19 -2.66
CA SER A 117 9.00 4.43 -3.87
C SER A 117 9.57 3.05 -3.52
N ARG A 118 10.38 2.96 -2.46
CA ARG A 118 10.88 1.69 -1.93
C ARG A 118 9.75 0.82 -1.40
N TYR A 119 8.80 1.40 -0.67
CA TYR A 119 7.62 0.71 -0.17
C TYR A 119 6.79 0.13 -1.33
N LEU A 120 6.49 0.93 -2.34
CA LEU A 120 5.78 0.49 -3.54
C LEU A 120 6.52 -0.65 -4.25
N TYR A 121 7.82 -0.50 -4.43
CA TYR A 121 8.66 -1.52 -5.06
C TYR A 121 8.61 -2.85 -4.32
N ASP A 122 8.85 -2.84 -3.01
CA ASP A 122 8.94 -4.06 -2.21
C ASP A 122 7.59 -4.79 -2.16
N HIS A 123 6.46 -4.07 -2.01
CA HIS A 123 5.12 -4.64 -2.00
C HIS A 123 4.71 -5.18 -3.37
N LEU A 124 4.89 -4.41 -4.43
CA LEU A 124 4.54 -4.86 -5.79
C LEU A 124 5.39 -6.05 -6.23
N ARG A 125 6.66 -6.10 -5.83
CA ARG A 125 7.53 -7.24 -6.09
C ARG A 125 7.05 -8.50 -5.38
N ALA A 126 6.66 -8.39 -4.10
CA ALA A 126 6.10 -9.50 -3.34
C ALA A 126 4.79 -10.01 -3.96
N ILE A 127 3.88 -9.10 -4.34
CA ILE A 127 2.61 -9.42 -4.98
C ILE A 127 2.84 -10.11 -6.34
N ALA A 128 3.66 -9.52 -7.21
CA ALA A 128 3.95 -10.07 -8.54
C ALA A 128 4.62 -11.45 -8.48
N GLY A 129 5.47 -11.68 -7.47
CA GLY A 129 6.14 -12.96 -7.24
C GLY A 129 5.31 -14.02 -6.50
N SER A 130 4.09 -13.70 -6.06
CA SER A 130 3.31 -14.56 -5.16
C SER A 130 2.69 -15.80 -5.82
N GLY A 131 2.42 -15.74 -7.12
CA GLY A 131 1.68 -16.76 -7.86
C GLY A 131 0.17 -16.84 -7.50
N LEU A 132 -0.34 -15.92 -6.68
CA LEU A 132 -1.74 -15.85 -6.29
C LEU A 132 -2.60 -15.10 -7.33
N PRO A 133 -3.91 -15.34 -7.41
CA PRO A 133 -4.82 -14.65 -8.33
C PRO A 133 -5.16 -13.23 -7.85
N ILE A 134 -4.11 -12.43 -7.58
CA ILE A 134 -4.26 -11.02 -7.23
C ILE A 134 -4.37 -10.23 -8.53
N GLU A 135 -5.57 -9.74 -8.83
CA GLU A 135 -5.84 -9.07 -10.10
C GLU A 135 -5.66 -7.56 -10.05
N ARG A 136 -5.83 -6.97 -8.87
CA ARG A 136 -5.78 -5.51 -8.70
C ARG A 136 -5.02 -5.10 -7.44
N TYR A 137 -4.33 -3.99 -7.58
CA TYR A 137 -3.64 -3.29 -6.50
C TYR A 137 -4.01 -1.81 -6.53
N TYR A 138 -4.45 -1.27 -5.40
CA TYR A 138 -4.76 0.14 -5.25
C TYR A 138 -3.90 0.75 -4.15
N HIS A 139 -3.07 1.73 -4.54
CA HIS A 139 -2.25 2.45 -3.58
C HIS A 139 -3.10 3.40 -2.73
N TRP A 140 -2.95 3.34 -1.41
CA TRP A 140 -3.47 4.31 -0.47
C TRP A 140 -2.40 5.34 -0.16
N CYS A 141 -2.57 6.58 -0.65
CA CYS A 141 -3.69 7.09 -1.43
C CYS A 141 -3.22 7.98 -2.58
N PHE A 142 -4.15 8.54 -3.35
CA PHE A 142 -3.82 9.41 -4.49
C PHE A 142 -3.23 10.74 -4.03
N VAL A 143 -3.94 11.47 -3.17
CA VAL A 143 -3.56 12.80 -2.67
C VAL A 143 -3.52 12.79 -1.15
N ASP A 144 -2.57 13.51 -0.56
CA ASP A 144 -2.54 13.71 0.89
C ASP A 144 -3.90 14.20 1.38
N ASN A 145 -4.40 13.57 2.43
CA ASN A 145 -5.71 13.87 2.99
C ASN A 145 -5.65 13.83 4.53
N TRP A 146 -6.79 13.96 5.15
CA TRP A 146 -6.95 13.86 6.59
C TRP A 146 -6.96 12.40 7.05
N GLU A 147 -6.06 12.04 7.97
CA GLU A 147 -5.90 10.68 8.50
C GLU A 147 -6.56 10.54 9.88
N TRP A 148 -7.88 10.57 9.90
CA TRP A 148 -8.72 10.30 11.08
C TRP A 148 -8.25 11.05 12.34
N ALA A 149 -7.92 10.32 13.43
CA ALA A 149 -7.44 10.89 14.69
C ALA A 149 -6.05 11.53 14.59
N GLU A 150 -5.25 11.15 13.59
CA GLU A 150 -3.91 11.69 13.34
C GLU A 150 -3.93 13.05 12.62
N GLY A 151 -5.09 13.46 12.10
CA GLY A 151 -5.27 14.74 11.43
C GLY A 151 -4.60 14.82 10.06
N GLU A 152 -4.05 16.00 9.73
CA GLU A 152 -3.46 16.29 8.42
C GLU A 152 -1.93 16.07 8.35
N VAL A 153 -1.31 15.64 9.45
CA VAL A 153 0.15 15.49 9.55
C VAL A 153 0.66 14.30 8.74
N PRO A 154 0.07 13.09 8.85
CA PRO A 154 0.55 11.95 8.08
C PRO A 154 0.29 12.10 6.59
N ARG A 155 1.29 11.82 5.78
CA ARG A 155 1.25 11.97 4.32
C ARG A 155 1.26 10.59 3.64
N PHE A 156 0.11 10.14 3.19
CA PHE A 156 -0.05 8.86 2.46
C PHE A 156 -0.08 9.03 0.93
N GLY A 157 -0.40 10.24 0.46
CA GLY A 157 -0.59 10.51 -0.97
C GLY A 157 0.68 10.38 -1.81
N ILE A 158 0.51 9.98 -3.06
CA ILE A 158 1.52 10.13 -4.12
C ILE A 158 1.50 11.53 -4.75
N VAL A 159 0.48 12.32 -4.40
CA VAL A 159 0.37 13.75 -4.71
C VAL A 159 0.33 14.51 -3.40
N ARG A 160 1.25 15.45 -3.23
CA ARG A 160 1.28 16.35 -2.08
C ARG A 160 0.13 17.35 -2.19
N LEU A 161 -0.55 17.59 -1.09
CA LEU A 161 -1.53 18.67 -0.91
C LEU A 161 -0.99 19.69 0.08
N ASP A 162 -0.95 20.96 -0.33
CA ASP A 162 -0.86 22.08 0.58
C ASP A 162 -2.29 22.42 1.06
N HIS A 163 -2.56 22.18 2.34
CA HIS A 163 -3.92 22.37 2.90
C HIS A 163 -4.38 23.82 2.92
N ALA A 164 -3.43 24.80 2.99
CA ALA A 164 -3.75 26.21 3.02
C ALA A 164 -4.06 26.76 1.60
N THR A 165 -3.20 26.44 0.64
CA THR A 165 -3.32 26.95 -0.75
C THR A 165 -4.11 26.03 -1.68
N ARG A 166 -4.29 24.76 -1.27
CA ARG A 166 -4.87 23.70 -2.09
C ARG A 166 -4.04 23.32 -3.31
N GLU A 167 -2.80 23.76 -3.38
CA GLU A 167 -1.86 23.37 -4.41
C GLU A 167 -1.54 21.88 -4.34
N ARG A 168 -1.43 21.25 -5.50
CA ARG A 168 -1.11 19.83 -5.65
C ARG A 168 0.17 19.65 -6.44
N THR A 169 1.09 18.85 -5.88
CA THR A 169 2.38 18.54 -6.51
C THR A 169 2.59 17.04 -6.55
N VAL A 170 2.84 16.48 -7.73
CA VAL A 170 3.16 15.05 -7.87
C VAL A 170 4.51 14.76 -7.21
N LYS A 171 4.52 13.82 -6.27
CA LYS A 171 5.73 13.36 -5.58
C LYS A 171 6.57 12.44 -6.47
N ASP A 172 7.79 12.13 -6.06
CA ASP A 172 8.65 11.20 -6.79
C ASP A 172 8.06 9.79 -6.81
N SER A 173 7.49 9.34 -5.71
CA SER A 173 6.74 8.08 -5.64
C SER A 173 5.56 8.01 -6.62
N GLY A 174 4.91 9.15 -6.91
CA GLY A 174 3.86 9.21 -7.93
C GLY A 174 4.40 9.03 -9.34
N ARG A 175 5.58 9.61 -9.63
CA ARG A 175 6.27 9.40 -10.91
C ARG A 175 6.73 7.96 -11.06
N PHE A 176 7.27 7.37 -9.98
CA PHE A 176 7.65 5.96 -9.96
C PHE A 176 6.45 5.05 -10.25
N LEU A 177 5.31 5.24 -9.56
CA LEU A 177 4.12 4.43 -9.79
C LEU A 177 3.60 4.57 -11.23
N ALA A 178 3.63 5.78 -11.79
CA ALA A 178 3.25 6.02 -13.18
C ALA A 178 4.18 5.26 -14.15
N ALA A 179 5.49 5.23 -13.90
CA ALA A 179 6.44 4.45 -14.69
C ALA A 179 6.15 2.94 -14.58
N VAL A 180 5.89 2.42 -13.38
CA VAL A 180 5.53 1.00 -13.18
C VAL A 180 4.29 0.62 -14.00
N ILE A 181 3.27 1.48 -14.03
CA ILE A 181 2.04 1.25 -14.81
C ILE A 181 2.34 1.27 -16.31
N ALA A 182 3.09 2.26 -16.78
CA ALA A 182 3.43 2.42 -18.21
C ALA A 182 4.28 1.24 -18.73
N ASP A 183 5.27 0.83 -17.96
CA ASP A 183 6.23 -0.22 -18.33
C ASP A 183 5.72 -1.63 -18.02
N ARG A 184 4.56 -1.76 -17.38
CA ARG A 184 4.03 -3.05 -16.88
C ARG A 184 5.02 -3.79 -15.99
N GLY A 185 5.75 -3.04 -15.17
CA GLY A 185 6.79 -3.60 -14.30
C GLY A 185 7.77 -2.54 -13.83
N VAL A 186 8.86 -2.99 -13.24
CA VAL A 186 9.97 -2.14 -12.82
C VAL A 186 11.20 -2.47 -13.67
N ALA A 187 11.69 -1.49 -14.41
CA ALA A 187 12.97 -1.58 -15.12
C ALA A 187 14.12 -1.21 -14.19
N GLU A 188 15.33 -1.72 -14.48
CA GLU A 188 16.55 -1.39 -13.70
C GLU A 188 16.81 0.12 -13.62
N ALA A 189 16.56 0.86 -14.71
CA ALA A 189 16.72 2.30 -14.74
C ALA A 189 15.73 3.01 -13.81
N SER A 190 14.46 2.55 -13.75
CA SER A 190 13.43 3.08 -12.87
C SER A 190 13.75 2.78 -11.40
N TYR A 191 14.22 1.56 -11.11
CA TYR A 191 14.70 1.22 -9.77
C TYR A 191 15.87 2.12 -9.34
N ALA A 192 16.86 2.29 -10.20
CA ALA A 192 18.04 3.12 -9.91
C ALA A 192 17.65 4.59 -9.65
N ALA A 193 16.70 5.13 -10.41
CA ALA A 193 16.28 6.51 -10.30
C ALA A 193 15.44 6.80 -9.05
N HIS A 194 14.53 5.90 -8.66
CA HIS A 194 13.49 6.20 -7.67
C HIS A 194 13.60 5.38 -6.38
N VAL A 195 14.31 4.24 -6.38
CA VAL A 195 14.27 3.28 -5.28
C VAL A 195 15.65 3.06 -4.64
N ALA A 196 16.70 2.98 -5.44
CA ALA A 196 18.03 2.51 -4.99
C ALA A 196 18.62 3.29 -3.81
N SER A 197 18.37 4.61 -3.74
CA SER A 197 18.85 5.48 -2.66
C SER A 197 17.95 5.49 -1.43
N GLN A 198 16.71 5.02 -1.54
CA GLN A 198 15.75 5.08 -0.44
C GLN A 198 16.01 4.00 0.61
N ARG A 199 15.78 4.35 1.88
CA ARG A 199 15.94 3.45 3.03
C ARG A 199 14.80 3.66 4.00
N TYR A 200 14.37 2.58 4.64
CA TYR A 200 13.44 2.64 5.76
C TYR A 200 14.16 3.08 7.03
N ARG A 201 13.42 3.71 7.91
CA ARG A 201 13.81 3.86 9.30
C ARG A 201 13.64 2.51 10.00
N ILE A 202 14.57 2.11 10.83
CA ILE A 202 14.49 0.90 11.64
C ILE A 202 14.17 1.32 13.07
N GLU A 203 13.16 0.72 13.67
CA GLU A 203 12.89 0.88 15.10
C GLU A 203 13.84 0.01 15.90
N SER A 204 14.68 0.64 16.71
CA SER A 204 15.67 -0.07 17.54
C SER A 204 15.13 -0.54 18.88
N GLU A 205 13.99 0.02 19.34
CA GLU A 205 13.27 -0.40 20.54
C GLU A 205 11.75 -0.37 20.29
N PRO A 206 10.98 -1.34 20.83
CA PRO A 206 9.53 -1.27 20.76
C PRO A 206 9.06 -0.05 21.55
N SER A 207 8.46 0.90 20.85
CA SER A 207 7.83 2.05 21.52
C SER A 207 6.50 1.59 22.08
N PRO A 208 6.28 1.63 23.41
CA PRO A 208 4.96 1.43 23.96
C PRO A 208 4.06 2.55 23.42
N ARG A 209 3.06 2.20 22.66
CA ARG A 209 2.01 3.15 22.29
C ARG A 209 1.17 3.42 23.52
N GLY A 210 1.26 4.65 24.02
CA GLY A 210 0.47 5.12 25.16
C GLY A 210 -1.01 5.32 24.82
#